data_67028ed3517936af100b04c7de317e98
#
_entry.id   67028ed3517936af100b04c7de317e98
#
_cell.length_a   1.000
_cell.length_b   1.000
_cell.length_c   1.000
_cell.angle_alpha   90.00
_cell.angle_beta   90.00
_cell.angle_gamma   90.00
#
_symmetry.space_group_name_H-M   'P 1'
#
loop_
_entity.id
_entity.type
_entity.pdbx_description
1 polymer ?
#
loop_
_entity_poly.entity_id
_entity_poly.type
_entity_poly.pdbx_seq_one_letter_code
_entity_poly.pdbx_strand_id
1 'polypeptide(L)' 'METIKIMGENLTTGAKKVLKEFHSFKDAATYGRSIKKYLKETNKGYEETLGFASICYAVGPNGHKYQYYYCF' A
#
# COMPACT_ATOMS: atom_id res chain seq x y z
N MET A 1 -22.82 -2.52 3.09
CA MET A 1 -21.90 -1.38 3.27
C MET A 1 -20.57 -1.74 2.65
N GLU A 2 -20.09 -0.90 1.78
CA GLU A 2 -18.82 -1.18 1.10
C GLU A 2 -17.64 -0.99 2.04
N THR A 3 -16.66 -1.86 1.89
CA THR A 3 -15.43 -1.81 2.66
C THR A 3 -14.28 -1.58 1.69
N ILE A 4 -13.40 -0.64 2.03
CA ILE A 4 -12.20 -0.36 1.26
C ILE A 4 -11.04 -0.92 2.04
N LYS A 5 -10.27 -1.81 1.42
CA LYS A 5 -9.14 -2.47 2.04
C LYS A 5 -7.83 -1.86 1.56
N ILE A 6 -6.91 -1.66 2.48
CA ILE A 6 -5.53 -1.33 2.13
C ILE A 6 -4.77 -2.66 2.06
N MET A 7 -4.27 -2.98 0.89
CA MET A 7 -3.61 -4.25 0.62
C MET A 7 -2.11 -4.10 0.49
N GLY A 8 -1.38 -5.08 0.98
CA GLY A 8 0.04 -5.23 0.70
C GLY A 8 0.26 -6.53 -0.04
N GLU A 9 0.90 -6.47 -1.19
CA GLU A 9 1.23 -7.65 -1.98
C GLU A 9 2.74 -7.80 -2.08
N ASN A 10 3.22 -9.01 -1.74
CA ASN A 10 4.63 -9.35 -1.94
C ASN A 10 4.79 -9.76 -3.40
N LEU A 11 5.40 -8.89 -4.21
CA LEU A 11 5.57 -9.14 -5.64
C LEU A 11 6.59 -10.25 -5.94
N THR A 12 7.43 -10.58 -4.97
CA THR A 12 8.42 -11.66 -5.12
C THR A 12 7.77 -13.02 -4.94
N THR A 13 6.88 -13.17 -3.97
CA THR A 13 6.25 -14.47 -3.65
C THR A 13 4.80 -14.57 -4.13
N GLY A 14 4.16 -13.44 -4.43
CA GLY A 14 2.74 -13.39 -4.79
C GLY A 14 1.78 -13.37 -3.61
N ALA A 15 2.29 -13.38 -2.38
CA ALA A 15 1.44 -13.37 -1.19
C ALA A 15 0.77 -12.01 -1.01
N LYS A 16 -0.49 -12.03 -0.59
CA LYS A 16 -1.29 -10.82 -0.35
C LYS A 16 -1.75 -10.77 1.09
N LYS A 17 -1.85 -9.56 1.63
CA LYS A 17 -2.30 -9.35 3.01
C LYS A 17 -3.14 -8.09 3.10
N VAL A 18 -4.24 -8.17 3.85
CA VAL A 18 -5.03 -6.98 4.19
C VAL A 18 -4.36 -6.30 5.37
N LEU A 19 -3.98 -5.04 5.19
CA LEU A 19 -3.33 -4.27 6.26
C LEU A 19 -4.37 -3.58 7.13
N LYS A 20 -5.40 -3.01 6.51
CA LYS A 20 -6.45 -2.31 7.23
C LYS A 20 -7.69 -2.17 6.37
N GLU A 21 -8.85 -2.04 7.01
CA GLU A 21 -10.13 -1.84 6.34
C GLU A 21 -10.77 -0.54 6.78
N PHE A 22 -11.45 0.13 5.86
CA PHE A 22 -12.15 1.37 6.10
C PHE A 22 -13.53 1.33 5.44
N HIS A 23 -14.46 2.10 5.98
CA HIS A 23 -15.81 2.24 5.41
C HIS A 23 -15.98 3.52 4.59
N SER A 24 -14.92 4.33 4.52
CA SER A 24 -14.91 5.60 3.80
C SER A 24 -13.62 5.71 3.00
N PHE A 25 -13.74 6.09 1.73
CA PHE A 25 -12.55 6.31 0.90
C PHE A 25 -11.69 7.46 1.44
N LYS A 26 -12.31 8.46 2.04
CA LYS A 26 -11.59 9.57 2.66
C LYS A 26 -10.63 9.07 3.74
N ASP A 27 -11.09 8.17 4.59
CA ASP A 27 -10.25 7.59 5.64
C ASP A 27 -9.19 6.68 5.07
N ALA A 28 -9.54 5.86 4.10
CA ALA A 28 -8.59 4.98 3.41
C ALA A 28 -7.49 5.80 2.72
N ALA A 29 -7.86 6.88 2.05
CA ALA A 29 -6.90 7.75 1.36
C ALA A 29 -5.97 8.46 2.35
N THR A 30 -6.47 8.85 3.51
CA THR A 30 -5.65 9.45 4.57
C THR A 30 -4.60 8.46 5.05
N TYR A 31 -5.00 7.22 5.28
CA TYR A 31 -4.09 6.15 5.67
C TYR A 31 -3.06 5.86 4.55
N GLY A 32 -3.52 5.80 3.31
CA GLY A 32 -2.64 5.58 2.16
C GLY A 32 -1.58 6.67 2.01
N ARG A 33 -1.98 7.93 2.21
CA ARG A 33 -1.02 9.04 2.20
C ARG A 33 0.00 8.95 3.34
N SER A 34 -0.42 8.46 4.51
CA SER A 34 0.48 8.24 5.65
C SER A 34 1.52 7.18 5.33
N ILE A 35 1.10 6.05 4.74
CA ILE A 35 2.01 5.00 4.30
C ILE A 35 3.01 5.57 3.28
N LYS A 36 2.52 6.29 2.30
CA LYS A 36 3.32 6.87 1.24
C LYS A 36 4.39 7.81 1.79
N LYS A 37 3.98 8.70 2.68
CA LYS A 37 4.90 9.64 3.31
C LYS A 37 5.97 8.93 4.12
N TYR A 38 5.58 7.96 4.94
CA TYR A 38 6.50 7.21 5.78
C TYR A 38 7.53 6.46 4.93
N LEU A 39 7.07 5.73 3.92
CA LEU A 39 7.95 4.93 3.07
C LEU A 39 8.84 5.80 2.19
N LYS A 40 8.34 6.93 1.73
CA LYS A 40 9.14 7.87 0.95
C LYS A 40 10.33 8.41 1.76
N GLU A 41 10.14 8.62 3.06
CA GLU A 41 11.17 9.14 3.94
C GLU A 41 12.14 8.06 4.46
N THR A 42 11.67 6.83 4.60
CA THR A 42 12.42 5.77 5.30
C THR A 42 12.84 4.60 4.44
N ASN A 43 12.30 4.45 3.23
CA ASN A 43 12.51 3.26 2.40
C ASN A 43 13.28 3.59 1.14
N LYS A 44 14.50 3.04 1.01
CA LYS A 44 15.37 3.29 -0.14
C LYS A 44 14.84 2.70 -1.44
N GLY A 45 13.97 1.71 -1.34
CA GLY A 45 13.33 1.08 -2.49
C GLY A 45 11.97 1.67 -2.85
N TYR A 46 11.63 2.81 -2.27
CA TYR A 46 10.35 3.46 -2.55
C TYR A 46 10.25 3.88 -4.01
N GLU A 47 9.13 3.55 -4.64
CA GLU A 47 8.79 4.00 -5.98
C GLU A 47 7.32 4.42 -6.00
N GLU A 48 7.04 5.54 -6.65
CA GLU A 48 5.66 5.97 -6.83
C GLU A 48 4.97 5.13 -7.91
N THR A 49 3.69 4.88 -7.70
CA THR A 49 2.87 4.19 -8.69
C THR A 49 1.97 5.19 -9.38
N LEU A 50 1.65 4.90 -10.64
CA LEU A 50 0.63 5.62 -11.37
C LEU A 50 -0.67 4.83 -11.26
N GLY A 51 -1.78 5.53 -11.12
CA GLY A 51 -3.08 4.89 -11.09
C GLY A 51 -3.84 5.19 -9.81
N PHE A 52 -5.14 5.19 -9.98
CA PHE A 52 -6.09 5.61 -8.96
C PHE A 52 -6.08 4.70 -7.73
N ALA A 53 -5.96 3.40 -7.95
CA ALA A 53 -6.06 2.43 -6.86
C ALA A 53 -4.71 2.05 -6.26
N SER A 54 -3.60 2.57 -6.78
CA SER A 54 -2.26 2.22 -6.29
C SER A 54 -1.75 3.27 -5.30
N ILE A 55 -0.97 2.82 -4.32
CA ILE A 55 -0.35 3.70 -3.33
C ILE A 55 1.13 3.87 -3.65
N CYS A 56 1.92 2.80 -3.56
CA CYS A 56 3.35 2.86 -3.84
C CYS A 56 3.97 1.47 -3.87
N TYR A 57 5.23 1.41 -4.30
CA TYR A 57 6.10 0.24 -4.12
C TYR A 57 7.10 0.51 -3.00
N ALA A 58 7.53 -0.55 -2.33
CA ALA A 58 8.56 -0.47 -1.29
C ALA A 58 9.31 -1.80 -1.22
N VAL A 59 10.48 -1.79 -0.60
CA VAL A 59 11.28 -2.99 -0.39
C VAL A 59 11.26 -3.33 1.10
N GLY A 60 10.90 -4.56 1.42
CA GLY A 60 10.87 -5.03 2.79
C GLY A 60 12.25 -5.36 3.33
N PRO A 61 12.36 -5.64 4.65
CA PRO A 61 13.64 -5.95 5.29
C PRO A 61 14.27 -7.25 4.77
N ASN A 62 13.46 -8.13 4.17
CA ASN A 62 13.92 -9.37 3.56
C ASN A 62 14.38 -9.19 2.10
N GLY A 63 14.37 -7.95 1.59
CA GLY A 63 14.73 -7.65 0.21
C GLY A 63 13.62 -7.90 -0.80
N HIS A 64 12.45 -8.35 -0.36
CA HIS A 64 11.30 -8.55 -1.25
C HIS A 64 10.65 -7.25 -1.61
N LYS A 65 10.15 -7.15 -2.85
CA LYS A 65 9.42 -5.96 -3.29
C LYS A 65 7.95 -6.11 -2.98
N TYR A 66 7.35 -5.05 -2.42
CA TYR A 66 5.94 -5.01 -2.06
C TYR A 66 5.24 -3.90 -2.81
N GLN A 67 3.95 -4.12 -3.10
CA GLN A 67 3.06 -3.10 -3.65
C GLN A 67 1.93 -2.86 -2.66
N TYR A 68 1.63 -1.59 -2.38
CA TYR A 68 0.50 -1.21 -1.55
C TYR A 68 -0.57 -0.58 -2.43
N TYR A 69 -1.82 -0.98 -2.24
CA TYR A 69 -2.91 -0.51 -3.09
C TYR A 69 -4.25 -0.59 -2.36
N TYR A 70 -5.25 0.08 -2.94
CA TYR A 70 -6.62 0.02 -2.45
C TYR A 70 -7.36 -1.12 -3.15
N CYS A 71 -8.16 -1.86 -2.38
CA CYS A 71 -9.05 -2.89 -2.91
C CYS A 71 -10.48 -2.53 -2.53
N PHE A 72 -11.29 -2.28 -3.54
CA PHE A 72 -12.68 -1.87 -3.36
C PHE A 72 -13.64 -3.05 -3.33
#